data_b8b1b7a0752b7fca15619a1839ac3d49
#
_entry.id   b8b1b7a0752b7fca15619a1839ac3d49
#
_cell.length_a   1.000
_cell.length_b   1.000
_cell.length_c   1.000
_cell.angle_alpha   90.00
_cell.angle_beta   90.00
_cell.angle_gamma   90.00
#
_symmetry.space_group_name_H-M   'P 1'
#
loop_
_entity.id
_entity.type
_entity.pdbx_description
1 polymer ?
#
loop_
_entity_poly.entity_id
_entity_poly.type
_entity_poly.pdbx_seq_one_letter_code
_entity_poly.pdbx_strand_id
1 'polypeptide(L)'
;MSSYPKILAIGHPLLSELLSGFVVVEEKIDGSQFSFGRDLDGNLFMRSRGATLLAEDPEKMFVKAIETVQSLDVRLGYTYRCEYLQKPKHNALWYGRVPNKHLIVFDIETAPAHYLNLQEKRREAERLGLEVVPWYFEGSGVLLDPANELNRESILGGPIEGIVIKAYGRYGLDGKLLVGKYVRADFKEINASEWRKANPTNKDIVRILIDRYKVPARWEKALAHLQEAGQLTNSPKDIGPLLAE
;
A
#
# COMPACT_ATOMS: atom_id res chain seq x y z
N MET A 1 -15.48 -10.76 -6.11
CA MET A 1 -14.92 -9.39 -6.28
C MET A 1 -13.50 -9.48 -6.82
N SER A 2 -13.18 -8.70 -7.86
CA SER A 2 -11.81 -8.56 -8.39
C SER A 2 -10.94 -7.68 -7.47
N SER A 3 -9.61 -7.84 -7.54
CA SER A 3 -8.70 -6.89 -6.91
C SER A 3 -8.73 -5.56 -7.69
N TYR A 4 -8.50 -4.44 -6.99
CA TYR A 4 -8.30 -3.16 -7.68
C TYR A 4 -7.04 -3.24 -8.56
N PRO A 5 -7.08 -2.74 -9.81
CA PRO A 5 -5.94 -2.85 -10.71
C PRO A 5 -4.69 -2.16 -10.14
N LYS A 6 -3.51 -2.68 -10.50
CA LYS A 6 -2.24 -2.04 -10.15
C LYS A 6 -2.13 -0.69 -10.85
N ILE A 7 -2.01 0.39 -10.06
CA ILE A 7 -1.80 1.73 -10.60
C ILE A 7 -0.34 1.86 -11.03
N LEU A 8 -0.12 2.13 -12.31
CA LEU A 8 1.21 2.32 -12.91
C LEU A 8 1.71 3.76 -12.68
N ALA A 9 3.02 3.95 -12.69
CA ALA A 9 3.59 5.29 -12.65
C ALA A 9 3.35 6.02 -14.00
N ILE A 10 3.13 7.34 -13.94
CA ILE A 10 3.09 8.19 -15.14
C ILE A 10 4.39 8.02 -15.92
N GLY A 11 4.30 8.01 -17.26
CA GLY A 11 5.39 7.69 -18.15
C GLY A 11 5.46 6.20 -18.55
N HIS A 12 4.65 5.34 -17.94
CA HIS A 12 4.54 3.95 -18.40
C HIS A 12 3.83 3.89 -19.78
N PRO A 13 4.31 3.07 -20.74
CA PRO A 13 3.73 3.02 -22.09
C PRO A 13 2.22 2.77 -22.15
N LEU A 14 1.67 1.95 -21.27
CA LEU A 14 0.23 1.71 -21.19
C LEU A 14 -0.60 2.93 -20.78
N LEU A 15 0.04 3.99 -20.31
CA LEU A 15 -0.60 5.24 -19.89
C LEU A 15 -0.34 6.41 -20.85
N SER A 16 0.19 6.15 -22.05
CA SER A 16 0.49 7.21 -23.05
C SER A 16 -0.70 8.14 -23.31
N GLU A 17 -1.90 7.58 -23.32
CA GLU A 17 -3.15 8.30 -23.59
C GLU A 17 -3.81 8.90 -22.33
N LEU A 18 -3.24 8.70 -21.13
CA LEU A 18 -3.87 9.16 -19.89
C LEU A 18 -4.15 10.66 -19.92
N LEU A 19 -3.17 11.45 -20.33
CA LEU A 19 -3.26 12.92 -20.32
C LEU A 19 -3.82 13.54 -21.61
N SER A 20 -4.19 12.74 -22.62
CA SER A 20 -4.72 13.25 -23.89
C SER A 20 -6.17 13.74 -23.82
N GLY A 21 -6.87 13.55 -22.69
CA GLY A 21 -8.28 13.94 -22.53
C GLY A 21 -8.59 14.45 -21.12
N PHE A 22 -9.86 14.38 -20.75
CA PHE A 22 -10.33 14.81 -19.44
C PHE A 22 -9.81 13.90 -18.33
N VAL A 23 -9.30 14.47 -17.24
CA VAL A 23 -8.78 13.76 -16.08
C VAL A 23 -9.24 14.40 -14.77
N VAL A 24 -9.28 13.58 -13.73
CA VAL A 24 -9.42 13.98 -12.34
C VAL A 24 -8.14 13.62 -11.61
N VAL A 25 -7.62 14.53 -10.81
CA VAL A 25 -6.43 14.32 -9.98
C VAL A 25 -6.85 14.28 -8.52
N GLU A 26 -6.51 13.20 -7.86
CA GLU A 26 -6.85 12.97 -6.45
C GLU A 26 -5.61 12.72 -5.61
N GLU A 27 -5.72 12.97 -4.30
CA GLU A 27 -4.67 12.63 -3.36
C GLU A 27 -4.43 11.12 -3.32
N LYS A 28 -3.15 10.75 -3.28
CA LYS A 28 -2.75 9.39 -2.97
C LYS A 28 -2.41 9.28 -1.48
N ILE A 29 -3.27 8.59 -0.75
CA ILE A 29 -3.07 8.32 0.68
C ILE A 29 -2.16 7.10 0.86
N ASP A 30 -1.23 7.20 1.81
CA ASP A 30 -0.31 6.12 2.20
C ASP A 30 -0.93 5.27 3.33
N GLY A 31 -1.84 4.39 2.94
CA GLY A 31 -2.52 3.46 3.83
C GLY A 31 -2.39 2.01 3.36
N SER A 32 -3.32 1.18 3.79
CA SER A 32 -3.50 -0.17 3.28
C SER A 32 -4.78 -0.26 2.49
N GLN A 33 -4.69 -0.77 1.26
CA GLN A 33 -5.87 -0.96 0.43
C GLN A 33 -6.86 -1.89 1.11
N PHE A 34 -8.09 -1.41 1.28
CA PHE A 34 -9.21 -2.15 1.82
C PHE A 34 -10.41 -1.96 0.91
N SER A 35 -11.02 -3.04 0.50
CA SER A 35 -12.21 -3.02 -0.36
C SER A 35 -13.33 -3.81 0.29
N PHE A 36 -14.55 -3.32 0.16
CA PHE A 36 -15.74 -3.99 0.68
C PHE A 36 -16.95 -3.77 -0.24
N GLY A 37 -17.95 -4.58 -0.08
CA GLY A 37 -19.18 -4.46 -0.84
C GLY A 37 -20.21 -5.52 -0.46
N ARG A 38 -21.39 -5.46 -1.07
CA ARG A 38 -22.38 -6.54 -1.04
C ARG A 38 -22.59 -7.10 -2.43
N ASP A 39 -22.62 -8.41 -2.53
CA ASP A 39 -23.03 -9.07 -3.76
C ASP A 39 -24.55 -8.93 -3.98
N LEU A 40 -25.04 -9.46 -5.10
CA LEU A 40 -26.47 -9.39 -5.44
C LEU A 40 -27.33 -10.26 -4.50
N ASP A 41 -26.73 -11.22 -3.81
CA ASP A 41 -27.40 -12.08 -2.82
C ASP A 41 -27.40 -11.42 -1.43
N GLY A 42 -26.79 -10.25 -1.28
CA GLY A 42 -26.74 -9.46 -0.04
C GLY A 42 -25.58 -9.83 0.88
N ASN A 43 -24.69 -10.75 0.48
CA ASN A 43 -23.55 -11.15 1.30
C ASN A 43 -22.51 -10.05 1.33
N LEU A 44 -22.07 -9.68 2.54
CA LEU A 44 -20.98 -8.75 2.74
C LEU A 44 -19.65 -9.43 2.42
N PHE A 45 -18.82 -8.79 1.61
CA PHE A 45 -17.47 -9.26 1.33
C PHE A 45 -16.46 -8.16 1.60
N MET A 46 -15.27 -8.55 2.02
CA MET A 46 -14.16 -7.66 2.34
C MET A 46 -12.86 -8.26 1.84
N ARG A 47 -11.94 -7.40 1.42
CA ARG A 47 -10.59 -7.83 1.05
C ARG A 47 -9.56 -6.74 1.23
N SER A 48 -8.34 -7.16 1.54
CA SER A 48 -7.13 -6.37 1.38
C SER A 48 -6.63 -6.44 -0.08
N ARG A 49 -5.49 -5.85 -0.37
CA ARG A 49 -4.88 -5.94 -1.70
C ARG A 49 -4.59 -7.39 -2.12
N GLY A 50 -4.16 -8.23 -1.18
CA GLY A 50 -3.67 -9.59 -1.44
C GLY A 50 -4.64 -10.71 -1.07
N ALA A 51 -5.56 -10.48 -0.13
CA ALA A 51 -6.38 -11.54 0.46
C ALA A 51 -7.85 -11.15 0.66
N THR A 52 -8.73 -12.12 0.64
CA THR A 52 -10.10 -11.99 1.18
C THR A 52 -10.02 -11.98 2.70
N LEU A 53 -10.80 -11.11 3.33
CA LEU A 53 -10.86 -10.94 4.78
C LEU A 53 -12.18 -11.53 5.29
N LEU A 54 -12.09 -12.31 6.35
CA LEU A 54 -13.26 -12.93 7.00
C LEU A 54 -13.63 -12.12 8.24
N ALA A 55 -14.92 -11.92 8.43
CA ALA A 55 -15.41 -11.19 9.61
C ALA A 55 -15.25 -12.01 10.91
N GLU A 56 -15.31 -13.32 10.81
CA GLU A 56 -15.22 -14.27 11.92
C GLU A 56 -13.78 -14.48 12.42
N ASP A 57 -12.79 -14.28 11.52
CA ASP A 57 -11.36 -14.38 11.85
C ASP A 57 -10.58 -13.19 11.25
N PRO A 58 -10.76 -11.98 11.82
CA PRO A 58 -10.18 -10.77 11.27
C PRO A 58 -8.67 -10.72 11.49
N GLU A 59 -7.92 -10.45 10.43
CA GLU A 59 -6.52 -10.06 10.59
C GLU A 59 -6.42 -8.85 11.53
N LYS A 60 -5.56 -8.92 12.54
CA LYS A 60 -5.41 -7.88 13.60
C LYS A 60 -5.31 -6.45 13.05
N MET A 61 -4.67 -6.30 11.90
CA MET A 61 -4.51 -5.00 11.26
C MET A 61 -5.84 -4.41 10.80
N PHE A 62 -6.80 -5.22 10.33
CA PHE A 62 -8.04 -4.76 9.70
C PHE A 62 -9.28 -4.79 10.61
N VAL A 63 -9.16 -5.15 11.88
CA VAL A 63 -10.27 -5.26 12.82
C VAL A 63 -11.19 -4.03 12.79
N LYS A 64 -10.61 -2.82 12.92
CA LYS A 64 -11.40 -1.57 12.90
C LYS A 64 -12.10 -1.30 11.56
N ALA A 65 -11.49 -1.68 10.44
CA ALA A 65 -12.12 -1.55 9.13
C ALA A 65 -13.32 -2.50 9.01
N ILE A 66 -13.18 -3.73 9.47
CA ILE A 66 -14.23 -4.76 9.47
C ILE A 66 -15.40 -4.35 10.36
N GLU A 67 -15.13 -3.91 11.60
CA GLU A 67 -16.16 -3.39 12.52
C GLU A 67 -16.92 -2.22 11.90
N THR A 68 -16.20 -1.29 11.27
CA THR A 68 -16.82 -0.18 10.55
C THR A 68 -17.78 -0.68 9.48
N VAL A 69 -17.31 -1.54 8.58
CA VAL A 69 -18.09 -1.98 7.41
C VAL A 69 -19.31 -2.79 7.81
N GLN A 70 -19.25 -3.59 8.87
CA GLN A 70 -20.41 -4.32 9.40
C GLN A 70 -21.57 -3.40 9.83
N SER A 71 -21.27 -2.15 10.19
CA SER A 71 -22.26 -1.13 10.59
C SER A 71 -22.80 -0.28 9.44
N LEU A 72 -22.26 -0.42 8.21
CA LEU A 72 -22.64 0.42 7.07
C LEU A 72 -23.81 -0.18 6.27
N ASP A 73 -24.67 0.71 5.79
CA ASP A 73 -25.73 0.37 4.82
C ASP A 73 -25.15 0.33 3.40
N VAL A 74 -24.49 -0.79 3.08
CA VAL A 74 -23.77 -1.00 1.81
C VAL A 74 -24.74 -1.38 0.70
N ARG A 75 -24.72 -0.68 -0.44
CA ARG A 75 -25.58 -1.00 -1.59
C ARG A 75 -25.21 -2.32 -2.24
N LEU A 76 -26.24 -3.05 -2.70
CA LEU A 76 -26.06 -4.28 -3.47
C LEU A 76 -25.32 -4.03 -4.79
N GLY A 77 -24.41 -4.91 -5.14
CA GLY A 77 -23.63 -4.85 -6.37
C GLY A 77 -22.52 -3.80 -6.39
N TYR A 78 -22.41 -2.95 -5.35
CA TYR A 78 -21.35 -1.93 -5.26
C TYR A 78 -20.12 -2.49 -4.57
N THR A 79 -18.95 -2.06 -5.04
CA THR A 79 -17.66 -2.31 -4.41
C THR A 79 -16.99 -0.99 -4.08
N TYR A 80 -16.78 -0.74 -2.79
CA TYR A 80 -16.10 0.45 -2.27
C TYR A 80 -14.62 0.17 -2.15
N ARG A 81 -13.80 1.05 -2.71
CA ARG A 81 -12.34 0.98 -2.72
C ARG A 81 -11.80 2.06 -1.80
N CYS A 82 -11.16 1.65 -0.72
CA CYS A 82 -10.70 2.56 0.33
C CYS A 82 -9.22 2.36 0.65
N GLU A 83 -8.60 3.43 1.16
CA GLU A 83 -7.40 3.31 1.96
C GLU A 83 -7.79 3.24 3.44
N TYR A 84 -7.19 2.31 4.15
CA TYR A 84 -7.37 2.08 5.56
C TYR A 84 -6.15 2.56 6.33
N LEU A 85 -6.38 3.33 7.40
CA LEU A 85 -5.35 3.73 8.35
C LEU A 85 -5.77 3.37 9.77
N GLN A 86 -5.02 2.48 10.42
CA GLN A 86 -5.25 2.12 11.81
C GLN A 86 -4.80 3.22 12.78
N LYS A 87 -3.74 3.92 12.42
CA LYS A 87 -3.09 4.98 13.21
C LYS A 87 -2.46 6.01 12.27
N PRO A 88 -2.14 7.24 12.75
CA PRO A 88 -1.57 8.29 11.91
C PRO A 88 -0.29 7.88 11.16
N LYS A 89 0.62 7.16 11.78
CA LYS A 89 1.72 6.49 11.08
C LYS A 89 1.32 5.04 10.79
N HIS A 90 0.69 4.84 9.64
CA HIS A 90 0.28 3.50 9.22
C HIS A 90 1.38 2.78 8.43
N ASN A 91 1.94 3.45 7.43
CA ASN A 91 3.05 3.00 6.60
C ASN A 91 4.26 3.93 6.72
N ALA A 92 4.68 4.58 5.63
CA ALA A 92 5.86 5.43 5.59
C ALA A 92 5.60 6.86 6.08
N LEU A 93 4.44 7.44 5.72
CA LEU A 93 4.09 8.79 6.11
C LEU A 93 3.48 8.87 7.51
N TRP A 94 3.69 10.03 8.11
CA TRP A 94 3.07 10.41 9.37
C TRP A 94 2.01 11.47 9.10
N TYR A 95 0.74 11.12 9.27
CA TYR A 95 -0.38 12.04 9.16
C TYR A 95 -0.74 12.66 10.52
N GLY A 96 -1.44 13.79 10.50
CA GLY A 96 -1.96 14.43 11.72
C GLY A 96 -3.12 13.65 12.36
N ARG A 97 -3.89 12.91 11.55
CA ARG A 97 -5.04 12.10 11.99
C ARG A 97 -5.24 10.87 11.11
N VAL A 98 -6.16 10.02 11.51
CA VAL A 98 -6.74 8.98 10.64
C VAL A 98 -8.03 9.47 10.00
N PRO A 99 -8.49 8.88 8.89
CA PRO A 99 -9.83 9.15 8.35
C PRO A 99 -10.93 8.81 9.35
N ASN A 100 -12.09 9.46 9.21
CA ASN A 100 -13.29 9.05 9.95
C ASN A 100 -13.55 7.56 9.72
N LYS A 101 -13.87 6.84 10.81
CA LYS A 101 -14.09 5.39 10.74
C LYS A 101 -12.91 4.60 10.18
N HIS A 102 -11.70 5.18 10.16
CA HIS A 102 -10.47 4.59 9.66
C HIS A 102 -10.42 4.31 8.14
N LEU A 103 -11.43 4.70 7.37
CA LEU A 103 -11.56 4.45 5.93
C LEU A 103 -11.72 5.76 5.16
N ILE A 104 -10.98 5.89 4.05
CA ILE A 104 -11.15 6.97 3.09
C ILE A 104 -11.37 6.38 1.70
N VAL A 105 -12.47 6.76 1.05
CA VAL A 105 -12.88 6.19 -0.24
C VAL A 105 -12.10 6.85 -1.36
N PHE A 106 -11.50 6.05 -2.23
CA PHE A 106 -10.84 6.56 -3.43
C PHE A 106 -11.58 6.16 -4.73
N ASP A 107 -12.33 5.05 -4.75
CA ASP A 107 -13.22 4.68 -5.86
C ASP A 107 -14.43 3.90 -5.38
N ILE A 108 -15.51 3.90 -6.19
CA ILE A 108 -16.67 3.04 -6.02
C ILE A 108 -16.98 2.41 -7.37
N GLU A 109 -16.89 1.09 -7.42
CA GLU A 109 -17.12 0.29 -8.63
C GLU A 109 -18.55 -0.28 -8.60
N THR A 110 -19.31 -0.05 -9.68
CA THR A 110 -20.71 -0.48 -9.82
C THR A 110 -20.88 -1.69 -10.75
N ALA A 111 -19.88 -1.93 -11.58
CA ALA A 111 -19.74 -3.12 -12.43
C ALA A 111 -18.24 -3.30 -12.74
N PRO A 112 -17.79 -4.45 -13.23
CA PRO A 112 -16.38 -4.68 -13.56
C PRO A 112 -15.79 -3.54 -14.41
N ALA A 113 -14.79 -2.86 -13.88
CA ALA A 113 -14.10 -1.69 -14.44
C ALA A 113 -14.98 -0.43 -14.66
N HIS A 114 -16.21 -0.38 -14.14
CA HIS A 114 -17.07 0.78 -14.20
C HIS A 114 -17.13 1.45 -12.81
N TYR A 115 -16.74 2.71 -12.76
CA TYR A 115 -16.63 3.47 -11.54
C TYR A 115 -17.56 4.67 -11.53
N LEU A 116 -18.09 5.01 -10.37
CA LEU A 116 -18.81 6.26 -10.18
C LEU A 116 -17.90 7.45 -10.50
N ASN A 117 -18.46 8.49 -11.11
CA ASN A 117 -17.73 9.75 -11.29
C ASN A 117 -17.48 10.44 -9.93
N LEU A 118 -16.70 11.51 -9.95
CA LEU A 118 -16.32 12.24 -8.75
C LEU A 118 -17.52 12.65 -7.87
N GLN A 119 -18.57 13.20 -8.47
CA GLN A 119 -19.72 13.70 -7.72
C GLN A 119 -20.59 12.58 -7.15
N GLU A 120 -20.80 11.52 -7.92
CA GLU A 120 -21.54 10.33 -7.48
C GLU A 120 -20.81 9.61 -6.34
N LYS A 121 -19.49 9.44 -6.46
CA LYS A 121 -18.64 8.86 -5.44
C LYS A 121 -18.75 9.63 -4.12
N ARG A 122 -18.71 10.97 -4.18
CA ARG A 122 -18.81 11.82 -2.99
C ARG A 122 -20.17 11.67 -2.30
N ARG A 123 -21.27 11.75 -3.05
CA ARG A 123 -22.63 11.58 -2.50
C ARG A 123 -22.80 10.23 -1.84
N GLU A 124 -22.29 9.19 -2.47
CA GLU A 124 -22.41 7.83 -1.93
C GLU A 124 -21.55 7.61 -0.69
N ALA A 125 -20.31 8.11 -0.65
CA ALA A 125 -19.48 8.06 0.53
C ALA A 125 -20.06 8.88 1.70
N GLU A 126 -20.61 10.07 1.41
CA GLU A 126 -21.29 10.91 2.39
C GLU A 126 -22.52 10.19 2.99
N ARG A 127 -23.32 9.50 2.18
CA ARG A 127 -24.43 8.68 2.64
C ARG A 127 -23.99 7.63 3.68
N LEU A 128 -22.79 7.06 3.52
CA LEU A 128 -22.21 6.10 4.46
C LEU A 128 -21.47 6.77 5.64
N GLY A 129 -21.34 8.09 5.62
CA GLY A 129 -20.54 8.85 6.60
C GLY A 129 -19.04 8.54 6.51
N LEU A 130 -18.55 8.22 5.29
CA LEU A 130 -17.14 8.00 4.98
C LEU A 130 -16.53 9.23 4.33
N GLU A 131 -15.24 9.44 4.56
CA GLU A 131 -14.47 10.45 3.84
C GLU A 131 -14.11 9.98 2.44
N VAL A 132 -13.91 10.94 1.52
CA VAL A 132 -13.40 10.70 0.17
C VAL A 132 -12.07 11.41 0.03
N VAL A 133 -11.13 10.80 -0.68
CA VAL A 133 -9.86 11.45 -1.04
C VAL A 133 -10.15 12.77 -1.76
N PRO A 134 -9.47 13.87 -1.41
CA PRO A 134 -9.69 15.16 -2.06
C PRO A 134 -9.24 15.10 -3.52
N TRP A 135 -9.93 15.86 -4.37
CA TRP A 135 -9.48 16.12 -5.73
C TRP A 135 -8.79 17.48 -5.79
N TYR A 136 -7.74 17.55 -6.58
CA TYR A 136 -6.89 18.72 -6.72
C TYR A 136 -7.03 19.41 -8.07
N PHE A 137 -7.40 18.63 -9.08
CA PHE A 137 -7.59 19.13 -10.44
C PHE A 137 -8.68 18.32 -11.15
N GLU A 138 -9.45 18.98 -11.98
CA GLU A 138 -10.43 18.38 -12.89
C GLU A 138 -10.41 19.18 -14.20
N GLY A 139 -10.13 18.51 -15.33
CA GLY A 139 -10.04 19.19 -16.62
C GLY A 139 -9.21 18.43 -17.66
N SER A 140 -8.79 19.15 -18.69
CA SER A 140 -7.93 18.59 -19.75
C SER A 140 -6.55 18.20 -19.20
N GLY A 141 -6.17 16.93 -19.36
CA GLY A 141 -4.89 16.42 -18.88
C GLY A 141 -3.67 17.11 -19.53
N VAL A 142 -3.84 17.69 -20.73
CA VAL A 142 -2.77 18.45 -21.41
C VAL A 142 -2.36 19.69 -20.61
N LEU A 143 -3.28 20.25 -19.81
CA LEU A 143 -3.04 21.42 -18.97
C LEU A 143 -2.49 21.07 -17.58
N LEU A 144 -2.41 19.79 -17.26
CA LEU A 144 -1.95 19.32 -15.95
C LEU A 144 -0.43 19.29 -15.89
N ASP A 145 0.14 19.96 -14.88
CA ASP A 145 1.50 19.72 -14.42
C ASP A 145 1.46 18.89 -13.13
N PRO A 146 1.72 17.58 -13.20
CA PRO A 146 1.64 16.70 -12.02
C PRO A 146 2.58 17.11 -10.88
N ALA A 147 3.71 17.79 -11.19
CA ALA A 147 4.68 18.20 -10.18
C ALA A 147 4.13 19.31 -9.27
N ASN A 148 3.34 20.23 -9.83
CA ASN A 148 2.73 21.31 -9.07
C ASN A 148 1.73 20.79 -8.02
N GLU A 149 1.06 19.68 -8.32
CA GLU A 149 0.07 19.09 -7.42
C GLU A 149 0.71 18.42 -6.20
N LEU A 150 2.00 18.13 -6.21
CA LEU A 150 2.73 17.53 -5.08
C LEU A 150 3.00 18.49 -3.91
N ASN A 151 2.84 19.80 -4.11
CA ASN A 151 3.11 20.82 -3.09
C ASN A 151 1.91 21.06 -2.14
N ARG A 152 0.97 20.12 -2.10
CA ARG A 152 -0.23 20.23 -1.26
C ARG A 152 -0.03 19.53 0.08
N GLU A 153 -0.83 19.96 1.03
CA GLU A 153 -0.97 19.27 2.31
C GLU A 153 -2.08 18.21 2.22
N SER A 154 -1.84 17.06 2.87
CA SER A 154 -2.82 15.98 2.95
C SER A 154 -4.08 16.41 3.70
N ILE A 155 -5.26 15.93 3.28
CA ILE A 155 -6.50 16.06 4.05
C ILE A 155 -6.39 15.47 5.47
N LEU A 156 -5.45 14.55 5.66
CA LEU A 156 -5.17 13.94 6.96
C LEU A 156 -4.11 14.70 7.76
N GLY A 157 -3.58 15.81 7.23
CA GLY A 157 -2.48 16.61 7.79
C GLY A 157 -1.10 16.04 7.44
N GLY A 158 -0.15 16.94 7.19
CA GLY A 158 1.21 16.58 6.76
C GLY A 158 1.36 16.43 5.24
N PRO A 159 2.49 15.91 4.76
CA PRO A 159 2.78 15.81 3.35
C PRO A 159 1.94 14.73 2.67
N ILE A 160 1.59 14.93 1.38
CA ILE A 160 0.98 13.88 0.56
C ILE A 160 2.04 12.86 0.10
N GLU A 161 1.64 11.59 -0.11
CA GLU A 161 2.49 10.60 -0.77
C GLU A 161 2.73 10.95 -2.24
N GLY A 162 1.69 11.42 -2.88
CA GLY A 162 1.61 11.72 -4.29
C GLY A 162 0.17 11.95 -4.73
N ILE A 163 -0.03 11.80 -6.02
CA ILE A 163 -1.34 11.95 -6.65
C ILE A 163 -1.69 10.73 -7.51
N VAL A 164 -2.98 10.52 -7.70
CA VAL A 164 -3.54 9.58 -8.66
C VAL A 164 -4.33 10.38 -9.70
N ILE A 165 -4.00 10.16 -10.98
CA ILE A 165 -4.66 10.78 -12.11
C ILE A 165 -5.57 9.74 -12.74
N LYS A 166 -6.84 10.04 -12.89
CA LYS A 166 -7.89 9.14 -13.36
C LYS A 166 -8.61 9.72 -14.56
N ALA A 167 -8.74 8.92 -15.60
CA ALA A 167 -9.53 9.26 -16.77
C ALA A 167 -10.79 8.37 -16.80
N TYR A 168 -11.79 8.72 -15.99
CA TYR A 168 -13.04 7.96 -15.89
C TYR A 168 -13.70 7.74 -17.26
N GLY A 169 -14.14 6.51 -17.54
CA GLY A 169 -14.74 6.12 -18.81
C GLY A 169 -13.75 5.94 -19.97
N ARG A 170 -12.43 6.08 -19.73
CA ARG A 170 -11.38 5.82 -20.74
C ARG A 170 -10.51 4.63 -20.33
N TYR A 171 -10.24 3.78 -21.29
CA TYR A 171 -9.57 2.50 -21.06
C TYR A 171 -8.29 2.42 -21.90
N GLY A 172 -7.27 1.80 -21.35
CA GLY A 172 -6.03 1.48 -22.05
C GLY A 172 -6.19 0.30 -23.00
N LEU A 173 -5.13 0.00 -23.74
CA LEU A 173 -5.09 -1.14 -24.65
C LEU A 173 -5.28 -2.49 -23.95
N ASP A 174 -5.05 -2.55 -22.65
CA ASP A 174 -5.27 -3.72 -21.80
C ASP A 174 -6.71 -3.83 -21.25
N GLY A 175 -7.62 -2.96 -21.71
CA GLY A 175 -9.02 -2.91 -21.27
C GLY A 175 -9.24 -2.40 -19.85
N LYS A 176 -8.19 -1.91 -19.17
CA LYS A 176 -8.30 -1.34 -17.82
C LYS A 176 -8.51 0.16 -17.87
N LEU A 177 -9.18 0.69 -16.84
CA LEU A 177 -9.32 2.13 -16.67
C LEU A 177 -7.95 2.81 -16.74
N LEU A 178 -7.84 3.91 -17.47
CA LEU A 178 -6.62 4.72 -17.52
C LEU A 178 -6.46 5.45 -16.18
N VAL A 179 -5.60 4.89 -15.34
CA VAL A 179 -5.25 5.42 -14.02
C VAL A 179 -3.74 5.37 -13.83
N GLY A 180 -3.16 6.49 -13.53
CA GLY A 180 -1.72 6.63 -13.27
C GLY A 180 -1.44 7.28 -11.93
N LYS A 181 -0.26 7.00 -11.36
CA LYS A 181 0.22 7.66 -10.15
C LYS A 181 1.48 8.48 -10.40
N TYR A 182 1.58 9.59 -9.70
CA TYR A 182 2.78 10.39 -9.61
C TYR A 182 3.13 10.60 -8.13
N VAL A 183 4.26 10.03 -7.72
CA VAL A 183 4.65 9.92 -6.30
C VAL A 183 5.89 10.77 -6.06
N ARG A 184 5.95 11.47 -4.95
CA ARG A 184 7.08 12.30 -4.52
C ARG A 184 8.38 11.49 -4.51
N ALA A 185 9.48 12.13 -4.89
CA ALA A 185 10.80 11.46 -4.96
C ALA A 185 11.29 11.06 -3.57
N ASP A 186 11.17 11.95 -2.59
CA ASP A 186 11.54 11.71 -1.19
C ASP A 186 10.74 10.57 -0.56
N PHE A 187 9.43 10.46 -0.88
CA PHE A 187 8.62 9.32 -0.43
C PHE A 187 9.13 7.99 -1.01
N LYS A 188 9.52 7.97 -2.29
CA LYS A 188 10.09 6.75 -2.92
C LYS A 188 11.36 6.29 -2.20
N GLU A 189 12.21 7.22 -1.79
CA GLU A 189 13.45 6.92 -1.05
C GLU A 189 13.15 6.38 0.35
N ILE A 190 12.26 7.03 1.10
CA ILE A 190 11.83 6.59 2.43
C ILE A 190 11.21 5.20 2.36
N ASN A 191 10.25 5.00 1.45
CA ASN A 191 9.56 3.73 1.30
C ASN A 191 10.52 2.60 0.88
N ALA A 192 11.45 2.86 -0.04
CA ALA A 192 12.47 1.89 -0.43
C ALA A 192 13.40 1.51 0.73
N SER A 193 13.73 2.49 1.59
CA SER A 193 14.54 2.28 2.79
C SER A 193 13.79 1.46 3.85
N GLU A 194 12.54 1.80 4.15
CA GLU A 194 11.71 1.07 5.11
C GLU A 194 11.35 -0.33 4.62
N TRP A 195 11.06 -0.47 3.33
CA TRP A 195 10.80 -1.78 2.73
C TRP A 195 12.02 -2.71 2.82
N ARG A 196 13.23 -2.20 2.57
CA ARG A 196 14.48 -2.98 2.74
C ARG A 196 14.70 -3.42 4.18
N LYS A 197 14.39 -2.55 5.16
CA LYS A 197 14.47 -2.90 6.58
C LYS A 197 13.46 -3.98 6.97
N ALA A 198 12.24 -3.91 6.45
CA ALA A 198 11.18 -4.88 6.72
C ALA A 198 11.35 -6.20 5.94
N ASN A 199 12.02 -6.15 4.78
CA ASN A 199 12.24 -7.29 3.87
C ASN A 199 13.72 -7.39 3.51
N PRO A 200 14.59 -7.80 4.44
CA PRO A 200 16.02 -7.94 4.16
C PRO A 200 16.26 -9.00 3.08
N THR A 201 17.15 -8.70 2.13
CA THR A 201 17.58 -9.67 1.13
C THR A 201 18.38 -10.80 1.80
N ASN A 202 18.56 -11.94 1.10
CA ASN A 202 19.42 -13.01 1.61
C ASN A 202 20.83 -12.50 1.96
N LYS A 203 21.37 -11.52 1.20
CA LYS A 203 22.66 -10.87 1.51
C LYS A 203 22.58 -10.04 2.80
N ASP A 204 21.48 -9.33 3.01
CA ASP A 204 21.27 -8.53 4.24
C ASP A 204 21.07 -9.44 5.45
N ILE A 205 20.35 -10.56 5.29
CA ILE A 205 20.18 -11.58 6.34
C ILE A 205 21.53 -12.18 6.72
N VAL A 206 22.33 -12.58 5.73
CA VAL A 206 23.68 -13.13 5.96
C VAL A 206 24.56 -12.09 6.68
N ARG A 207 24.52 -10.82 6.28
CA ARG A 207 25.28 -9.75 6.94
C ARG A 207 24.84 -9.53 8.37
N ILE A 208 23.53 -9.47 8.63
CA ILE A 208 22.96 -9.35 10.00
C ILE A 208 23.39 -10.55 10.86
N LEU A 209 23.37 -11.75 10.30
CA LEU A 209 23.85 -12.96 10.99
C LEU A 209 25.33 -12.87 11.29
N ILE A 210 26.15 -12.50 10.30
CA ILE A 210 27.59 -12.30 10.50
C ILE A 210 27.85 -11.29 11.61
N ASP A 211 27.22 -10.10 11.54
CA ASP A 211 27.41 -9.04 12.54
C ASP A 211 26.92 -9.46 13.94
N ARG A 212 25.84 -10.25 14.03
CA ARG A 212 25.30 -10.78 15.28
C ARG A 212 26.17 -11.87 15.90
N TYR A 213 26.81 -12.69 15.08
CA TYR A 213 27.62 -13.84 15.54
C TYR A 213 29.10 -13.57 15.54
N LYS A 214 29.56 -12.43 14.96
CA LYS A 214 30.95 -11.98 14.98
C LYS A 214 31.31 -11.35 16.34
N VAL A 215 31.06 -12.10 17.41
CA VAL A 215 31.45 -11.67 18.77
C VAL A 215 32.76 -12.36 19.12
N PRO A 216 33.86 -11.62 19.38
CA PRO A 216 35.16 -12.21 19.72
C PRO A 216 35.09 -13.29 20.78
N ALA A 217 34.35 -13.05 21.86
CA ALA A 217 34.17 -14.01 22.95
C ALA A 217 33.55 -15.36 22.51
N ARG A 218 32.73 -15.37 21.49
CA ARG A 218 32.15 -16.61 20.95
C ARG A 218 33.20 -17.42 20.19
N TRP A 219 34.00 -16.74 19.39
CA TRP A 219 35.10 -17.39 18.66
C TRP A 219 36.17 -17.93 19.59
N GLU A 220 36.51 -17.17 20.63
CA GLU A 220 37.46 -17.60 21.66
C GLU A 220 36.96 -18.85 22.40
N LYS A 221 35.64 -18.88 22.71
CA LYS A 221 35.02 -20.04 23.36
C LYS A 221 35.02 -21.26 22.44
N ALA A 222 34.64 -21.11 21.16
CA ALA A 222 34.67 -22.20 20.18
C ALA A 222 36.09 -22.74 19.94
N LEU A 223 37.07 -21.85 19.85
CA LEU A 223 38.47 -22.22 19.76
C LEU A 223 38.93 -23.04 20.98
N ALA A 224 38.59 -22.58 22.19
CA ALA A 224 38.95 -23.30 23.43
C ALA A 224 38.33 -24.70 23.47
N HIS A 225 37.03 -24.85 23.10
CA HIS A 225 36.38 -26.16 23.04
C HIS A 225 37.03 -27.13 22.05
N LEU A 226 37.35 -26.66 20.84
CA LEU A 226 37.98 -27.47 19.83
C LEU A 226 39.43 -27.82 20.20
N GLN A 227 40.12 -26.92 20.93
CA GLN A 227 41.48 -27.17 21.46
C GLN A 227 41.44 -28.20 22.55
N GLU A 228 40.51 -28.11 23.52
CA GLU A 228 40.32 -29.10 24.57
C GLU A 228 39.93 -30.49 24.01
N ALA A 229 39.12 -30.50 22.93
CA ALA A 229 38.71 -31.72 22.24
C ALA A 229 39.80 -32.31 21.32
N GLY A 230 40.97 -31.65 21.17
CA GLY A 230 42.06 -32.08 20.30
C GLY A 230 41.70 -32.07 18.80
N GLN A 231 40.71 -31.27 18.41
CA GLN A 231 40.18 -31.22 17.05
C GLN A 231 40.75 -30.08 16.21
N LEU A 232 41.55 -29.19 16.79
CA LEU A 232 42.22 -28.11 16.08
C LEU A 232 43.45 -28.61 15.32
N THR A 233 43.44 -28.40 14.01
CA THR A 233 44.56 -28.80 13.12
C THR A 233 45.42 -27.60 12.71
N ASN A 234 45.05 -26.36 13.11
CA ASN A 234 45.65 -25.10 12.69
C ASN A 234 45.68 -24.93 11.17
N SER A 235 44.61 -25.37 10.51
CA SER A 235 44.43 -25.31 9.07
C SER A 235 43.09 -24.73 8.70
N PRO A 236 42.85 -24.29 7.44
CA PRO A 236 41.53 -23.85 6.97
C PRO A 236 40.39 -24.87 7.13
N LYS A 237 40.72 -26.15 7.40
CA LYS A 237 39.74 -27.22 7.65
C LYS A 237 39.01 -27.04 8.98
N ASP A 238 39.58 -26.26 9.91
CA ASP A 238 38.99 -26.00 11.21
C ASP A 238 37.83 -25.01 11.14
N ILE A 239 37.63 -24.31 10.01
CA ILE A 239 36.53 -23.31 9.83
C ILE A 239 35.16 -23.99 9.96
N GLY A 240 34.98 -25.18 9.37
CA GLY A 240 33.69 -25.89 9.47
C GLY A 240 33.31 -26.24 10.92
N PRO A 241 34.17 -26.93 11.68
CA PRO A 241 33.97 -27.21 13.11
C PRO A 241 33.76 -25.92 13.94
N LEU A 242 34.54 -24.85 13.69
CA LEU A 242 34.38 -23.56 14.39
C LEU A 242 33.05 -22.90 14.16
N LEU A 243 32.44 -23.10 13.01
CA LEU A 243 31.10 -22.55 12.69
C LEU A 243 29.96 -23.41 13.26
N ALA A 244 30.25 -24.66 13.64
CA ALA A 244 29.26 -25.59 14.20
C ALA A 244 29.10 -25.47 15.72
N GLU A 245 30.07 -24.87 16.41
CA GLU A 245 30.07 -24.53 17.84
C GLU A 245 29.36 -23.19 18.07
#